data_648815438faeb0d9bfc420febc6f45d5
#
_entry.id   648815438faeb0d9bfc420febc6f45d5
#
_cell.length_a   1.000
_cell.length_b   1.000
_cell.length_c   1.000
_cell.angle_alpha   90.00
_cell.angle_beta   90.00
_cell.angle_gamma   90.00
#
_symmetry.space_group_name_H-M   'P 1'
#
loop_
_entity.id
_entity.type
_entity.pdbx_description
1 polymer ?
#
loop_
_entity_poly.entity_id
_entity_poly.type
_entity_poly.pdbx_seq_one_letter_code
_entity_poly.pdbx_strand_id
1 'polypeptide(L)'
;LPVHYSFDNLMAFSNACFYIKKRCRGVVTMENEFSNRISVKNIVLAGMFAAFLAVMSQVSLPMPTGVPITVQVFAVALVGVILGWKRGVLAVLVYILIGAVGVPVFANFKGGLSVLTGLTGGYIIAWPVMTILCGIQPKTQNVKLNMTVNIILSLVGLAVCEGALQWALLSGNDLRGIIIYSLTAFVPKDIVLTVLAVIIGRQVRKMAAKAGGL
;
A
#
# COMPACT_ATOMS: atom_id res chain seq x y z
N LEU A 1 61.79 -12.54 38.08
CA LEU A 1 61.28 -11.24 37.52
C LEU A 1 59.74 -11.33 37.57
N PRO A 2 59.01 -10.52 38.37
CA PRO A 2 57.58 -10.50 38.35
C PRO A 2 57.10 -9.65 37.15
N VAL A 3 56.26 -10.28 36.34
CA VAL A 3 55.52 -9.59 35.27
C VAL A 3 54.50 -8.68 35.88
N HIS A 4 54.75 -7.38 35.94
CA HIS A 4 53.79 -6.34 36.32
C HIS A 4 52.74 -6.26 35.20
N TYR A 5 51.61 -6.94 35.33
CA TYR A 5 50.45 -6.64 34.54
C TYR A 5 49.89 -5.31 34.95
N SER A 6 50.17 -4.30 34.17
CA SER A 6 49.66 -2.94 34.37
C SER A 6 48.11 -2.95 34.26
N PHE A 7 47.48 -2.34 35.26
CA PHE A 7 46.02 -2.17 35.35
C PHE A 7 45.43 -1.53 34.08
N ASP A 8 46.27 -0.77 33.36
CA ASP A 8 45.90 -0.12 32.09
C ASP A 8 45.60 -1.10 30.95
N ASN A 9 46.27 -2.24 30.92
CA ASN A 9 46.01 -3.28 29.91
C ASN A 9 44.65 -3.99 30.13
N LEU A 10 44.21 -4.13 31.38
CA LEU A 10 42.89 -4.71 31.70
C LEU A 10 41.75 -3.75 31.29
N MET A 11 41.93 -2.45 31.52
CA MET A 11 40.97 -1.42 31.12
C MET A 11 40.88 -1.30 29.59
N ALA A 12 41.99 -1.38 28.87
CA ALA A 12 42.01 -1.37 27.42
C ALA A 12 41.31 -2.61 26.83
N PHE A 13 41.49 -3.79 27.42
CA PHE A 13 40.80 -5.03 27.00
C PHE A 13 39.31 -4.98 27.28
N SER A 14 38.88 -4.42 28.43
CA SER A 14 37.47 -4.23 28.78
C SER A 14 36.78 -3.27 27.79
N ASN A 15 37.44 -2.15 27.45
CA ASN A 15 36.92 -1.18 26.51
C ASN A 15 36.83 -1.74 25.08
N ALA A 16 37.85 -2.50 24.64
CA ALA A 16 37.82 -3.18 23.34
C ALA A 16 36.69 -4.22 23.26
N CYS A 17 36.49 -5.01 24.30
CA CYS A 17 35.42 -5.99 24.38
C CYS A 17 34.01 -5.32 24.37
N PHE A 18 33.87 -4.18 25.05
CA PHE A 18 32.64 -3.38 25.03
C PHE A 18 32.35 -2.79 23.64
N TYR A 19 33.38 -2.27 22.94
CA TYR A 19 33.26 -1.77 21.58
C TYR A 19 32.89 -2.88 20.58
N ILE A 20 33.52 -4.04 20.67
CA ILE A 20 33.21 -5.20 19.82
C ILE A 20 31.78 -5.67 20.07
N LYS A 21 31.34 -5.78 21.36
CA LYS A 21 29.97 -6.17 21.73
C LYS A 21 28.93 -5.17 21.23
N LYS A 22 29.23 -3.87 21.26
CA LYS A 22 28.35 -2.83 20.71
C LYS A 22 28.25 -2.90 19.18
N ARG A 23 29.35 -3.18 18.48
CA ARG A 23 29.40 -3.35 17.03
C ARG A 23 28.69 -4.61 16.57
N CYS A 24 28.90 -5.73 17.25
CA CYS A 24 28.18 -6.98 16.98
C CYS A 24 26.67 -6.84 17.24
N ARG A 25 26.26 -6.11 18.26
CA ARG A 25 24.83 -5.85 18.53
C ARG A 25 24.20 -5.00 17.44
N GLY A 26 24.92 -4.02 16.88
CA GLY A 26 24.46 -3.21 15.75
C GLY A 26 24.30 -4.02 14.46
N VAL A 27 25.21 -4.95 14.19
CA VAL A 27 25.13 -5.84 13.01
C VAL A 27 23.97 -6.82 13.15
N VAL A 28 23.81 -7.45 14.31
CA VAL A 28 22.70 -8.38 14.60
C VAL A 28 21.33 -7.68 14.55
N THR A 29 21.26 -6.41 14.98
CA THR A 29 20.01 -5.63 14.85
C THR A 29 19.70 -5.28 13.40
N MET A 30 20.70 -4.96 12.56
CA MET A 30 20.50 -4.72 11.13
C MET A 30 20.09 -6.00 10.38
N GLU A 31 20.70 -7.14 10.71
CA GLU A 31 20.39 -8.42 10.10
C GLU A 31 18.97 -8.89 10.49
N ASN A 32 18.58 -8.68 11.74
CA ASN A 32 17.21 -8.94 12.21
C ASN A 32 16.19 -7.95 11.61
N GLU A 33 16.52 -6.68 11.39
CA GLU A 33 15.65 -5.75 10.69
C GLU A 33 15.48 -6.11 9.22
N PHE A 34 16.54 -6.55 8.55
CA PHE A 34 16.49 -6.95 7.15
C PHE A 34 15.73 -8.28 6.98
N SER A 35 15.97 -9.26 7.84
CA SER A 35 15.24 -10.54 7.89
C SER A 35 13.76 -10.35 8.23
N ASN A 36 13.43 -9.38 9.09
CA ASN A 36 12.04 -9.07 9.43
C ASN A 36 11.30 -8.31 8.31
N ARG A 37 12.02 -7.71 7.36
CA ARG A 37 11.42 -7.03 6.18
C ARG A 37 10.93 -8.02 5.14
N ILE A 38 11.57 -9.18 4.99
CA ILE A 38 11.19 -10.22 4.02
C ILE A 38 10.72 -11.47 4.79
N SER A 39 9.83 -11.29 5.75
CA SER A 39 9.20 -12.44 6.41
C SER A 39 8.32 -13.17 5.40
N VAL A 40 8.39 -14.51 5.37
CA VAL A 40 7.51 -15.38 4.56
C VAL A 40 6.05 -14.98 4.74
N LYS A 41 5.64 -14.59 5.95
CA LYS A 41 4.32 -14.05 6.26
C LYS A 41 3.98 -12.83 5.40
N ASN A 42 4.92 -11.89 5.21
CA ASN A 42 4.67 -10.69 4.41
C ASN A 42 4.52 -11.01 2.92
N ILE A 43 5.27 -11.99 2.41
CA ILE A 43 5.18 -12.46 1.03
C ILE A 43 3.82 -13.15 0.80
N VAL A 44 3.43 -14.03 1.69
CA VAL A 44 2.13 -14.74 1.61
C VAL A 44 0.98 -13.73 1.67
N LEU A 45 1.02 -12.78 2.60
CA LEU A 45 0.00 -11.74 2.69
C LEU A 45 -0.05 -10.88 1.42
N ALA A 46 1.11 -10.48 0.87
CA ALA A 46 1.15 -9.70 -0.36
C ALA A 46 0.54 -10.47 -1.54
N GLY A 47 0.86 -11.76 -1.70
CA GLY A 47 0.28 -12.61 -2.75
C GLY A 47 -1.23 -12.80 -2.58
N MET A 48 -1.69 -13.07 -1.36
CA MET A 48 -3.11 -13.25 -1.06
C MET A 48 -3.92 -11.97 -1.35
N PHE A 49 -3.41 -10.82 -0.93
CA PHE A 49 -4.10 -9.55 -1.18
C PHE A 49 -3.95 -9.08 -2.64
N ALA A 50 -2.88 -9.44 -3.35
CA ALA A 50 -2.78 -9.23 -4.80
C ALA A 50 -3.82 -10.06 -5.55
N ALA A 51 -4.04 -11.32 -5.17
CA ALA A 51 -5.12 -12.16 -5.71
C ALA A 51 -6.51 -11.58 -5.40
N PHE A 52 -6.72 -11.09 -4.17
CA PHE A 52 -7.96 -10.39 -3.80
C PHE A 52 -8.21 -9.17 -4.70
N LEU A 53 -7.18 -8.34 -4.97
CA LEU A 53 -7.28 -7.21 -5.89
C LEU A 53 -7.63 -7.66 -7.30
N ALA A 54 -7.05 -8.76 -7.79
CA ALA A 54 -7.34 -9.31 -9.10
C ALA A 54 -8.81 -9.76 -9.23
N VAL A 55 -9.36 -10.41 -8.22
CA VAL A 55 -10.78 -10.80 -8.20
C VAL A 55 -11.69 -9.57 -8.17
N MET A 56 -11.40 -8.61 -7.30
CA MET A 56 -12.21 -7.40 -7.17
C MET A 56 -12.16 -6.50 -8.42
N SER A 57 -11.10 -6.58 -9.20
CA SER A 57 -10.99 -5.85 -10.48
C SER A 57 -11.97 -6.35 -11.55
N GLN A 58 -12.38 -7.63 -11.47
CA GLN A 58 -13.34 -8.20 -12.42
C GLN A 58 -14.78 -7.73 -12.15
N VAL A 59 -15.06 -7.21 -10.95
CA VAL A 59 -16.36 -6.56 -10.67
C VAL A 59 -16.34 -5.18 -11.31
N SER A 60 -16.60 -5.14 -12.59
CA SER A 60 -16.53 -3.94 -13.43
C SER A 60 -17.71 -3.87 -14.39
N LEU A 61 -18.22 -2.64 -14.56
CA LEU A 61 -19.24 -2.33 -15.56
C LEU A 61 -18.57 -1.59 -16.73
N PRO A 62 -18.60 -2.16 -17.94
CA PRO A 62 -18.04 -1.49 -19.10
C PRO A 62 -18.84 -0.22 -19.41
N MET A 63 -18.12 0.86 -19.71
CA MET A 63 -18.72 2.16 -20.08
C MET A 63 -18.33 2.53 -21.51
N PRO A 64 -19.21 3.24 -22.25
CA PRO A 64 -18.92 3.69 -23.62
C PRO A 64 -17.67 4.58 -23.73
N THR A 65 -17.28 5.23 -22.63
CA THR A 65 -16.10 6.09 -22.53
C THR A 65 -14.77 5.34 -22.52
N GLY A 66 -14.79 3.99 -22.48
CA GLY A 66 -13.58 3.15 -22.42
C GLY A 66 -12.99 2.98 -21.02
N VAL A 67 -13.42 3.77 -20.03
CA VAL A 67 -13.03 3.62 -18.62
C VAL A 67 -14.14 2.90 -17.87
N PRO A 68 -13.92 1.65 -17.42
CA PRO A 68 -14.95 0.88 -16.72
C PRO A 68 -15.20 1.44 -15.31
N ILE A 69 -16.44 1.38 -14.86
CA ILE A 69 -16.78 1.61 -13.44
C ILE A 69 -16.46 0.33 -12.68
N THR A 70 -15.58 0.41 -11.68
CA THR A 70 -15.13 -0.75 -10.90
C THR A 70 -15.33 -0.52 -9.40
N VAL A 71 -15.33 -1.61 -8.63
CA VAL A 71 -15.21 -1.56 -7.16
C VAL A 71 -13.75 -1.64 -6.68
N GLN A 72 -12.81 -1.49 -7.58
CA GLN A 72 -11.38 -1.67 -7.32
C GLN A 72 -10.82 -0.64 -6.34
N VAL A 73 -11.33 0.60 -6.37
CA VAL A 73 -10.99 1.66 -5.39
C VAL A 73 -11.27 1.19 -3.96
N PHE A 74 -12.42 0.53 -3.74
CA PHE A 74 -12.73 -0.09 -2.45
C PHE A 74 -11.68 -1.11 -2.04
N ALA A 75 -11.29 -2.00 -2.95
CA ALA A 75 -10.32 -3.06 -2.67
C ALA A 75 -8.92 -2.48 -2.34
N VAL A 76 -8.45 -1.48 -3.09
CA VAL A 76 -7.17 -0.80 -2.86
C VAL A 76 -7.16 -0.09 -1.49
N ALA A 77 -8.21 0.64 -1.16
CA ALA A 77 -8.36 1.30 0.13
C ALA A 77 -8.40 0.27 1.28
N LEU A 78 -9.16 -0.82 1.10
CA LEU A 78 -9.29 -1.90 2.08
C LEU A 78 -7.93 -2.54 2.39
N VAL A 79 -7.15 -2.86 1.35
CA VAL A 79 -5.80 -3.42 1.47
C VAL A 79 -4.89 -2.47 2.26
N GLY A 80 -4.91 -1.18 1.95
CA GLY A 80 -4.16 -0.16 2.69
C GLY A 80 -4.52 -0.12 4.18
N VAL A 81 -5.81 -0.10 4.49
CA VAL A 81 -6.30 -0.03 5.88
C VAL A 81 -5.99 -1.30 6.66
N ILE A 82 -6.16 -2.48 6.08
CA ILE A 82 -5.92 -3.77 6.76
C ILE A 82 -4.44 -4.01 7.00
N LEU A 83 -3.63 -3.97 5.94
CA LEU A 83 -2.20 -4.31 5.99
C LEU A 83 -1.32 -3.17 6.51
N GLY A 84 -1.82 -1.93 6.45
CA GLY A 84 -1.03 -0.73 6.66
C GLY A 84 -0.17 -0.37 5.44
N TRP A 85 0.44 0.83 5.46
CA TRP A 85 1.07 1.40 4.28
C TRP A 85 2.20 0.54 3.69
N LYS A 86 3.08 -0.07 4.51
CA LYS A 86 4.24 -0.85 4.02
C LYS A 86 3.83 -2.13 3.29
N ARG A 87 3.01 -2.97 3.95
CA ARG A 87 2.58 -4.26 3.40
C ARG A 87 1.51 -4.09 2.32
N GLY A 88 0.64 -3.07 2.49
CA GLY A 88 -0.39 -2.74 1.51
C GLY A 88 0.21 -2.33 0.17
N VAL A 89 1.20 -1.44 0.18
CA VAL A 89 1.92 -1.05 -1.05
C VAL A 89 2.60 -2.23 -1.71
N LEU A 90 3.23 -3.13 -0.92
CA LEU A 90 3.85 -4.33 -1.47
C LEU A 90 2.81 -5.20 -2.22
N ALA A 91 1.63 -5.41 -1.63
CA ALA A 91 0.56 -6.18 -2.26
C ALA A 91 0.06 -5.53 -3.57
N VAL A 92 -0.13 -4.21 -3.57
CA VAL A 92 -0.55 -3.46 -4.76
C VAL A 92 0.53 -3.47 -5.85
N LEU A 93 1.80 -3.32 -5.49
CA LEU A 93 2.91 -3.43 -6.46
C LEU A 93 3.01 -4.82 -7.07
N VAL A 94 2.89 -5.89 -6.28
CA VAL A 94 2.85 -7.27 -6.77
C VAL A 94 1.68 -7.46 -7.76
N TYR A 95 0.50 -6.95 -7.42
CA TYR A 95 -0.66 -6.99 -8.32
C TYR A 95 -0.39 -6.26 -9.65
N ILE A 96 0.16 -5.04 -9.61
CA ILE A 96 0.49 -4.26 -10.80
C ILE A 96 1.55 -4.98 -11.66
N LEU A 97 2.58 -5.54 -11.03
CA LEU A 97 3.63 -6.29 -11.74
C LEU A 97 3.09 -7.53 -12.43
N ILE A 98 2.22 -8.31 -11.78
CA ILE A 98 1.57 -9.48 -12.38
C ILE A 98 0.76 -9.05 -13.60
N GLY A 99 -0.01 -7.96 -13.50
CA GLY A 99 -0.77 -7.40 -14.60
C GLY A 99 0.10 -6.88 -15.74
N ALA A 100 1.23 -6.22 -15.41
CA ALA A 100 2.17 -5.67 -16.38
C ALA A 100 2.84 -6.76 -17.23
N VAL A 101 3.15 -7.92 -16.63
CA VAL A 101 3.72 -9.10 -17.35
C VAL A 101 2.72 -9.72 -18.32
N GLY A 102 1.43 -9.37 -18.25
CA GLY A 102 0.42 -9.81 -19.20
C GLY A 102 -0.64 -10.74 -18.61
N VAL A 103 -0.59 -11.05 -17.32
CA VAL A 103 -1.65 -11.83 -16.67
C VAL A 103 -2.94 -10.99 -16.65
N PRO A 104 -4.12 -11.56 -17.02
CA PRO A 104 -5.38 -10.83 -17.15
C PRO A 104 -6.01 -10.52 -15.79
N VAL A 105 -5.32 -9.73 -14.97
CA VAL A 105 -5.74 -9.36 -13.62
C VAL A 105 -6.38 -7.97 -13.52
N PHE A 106 -6.31 -7.17 -14.58
CA PHE A 106 -6.97 -5.86 -14.62
C PHE A 106 -8.43 -5.99 -15.05
N ALA A 107 -9.20 -4.91 -14.90
CA ALA A 107 -10.61 -4.88 -15.21
C ALA A 107 -10.90 -5.41 -16.64
N ASN A 108 -12.02 -6.15 -16.78
CA ASN A 108 -12.42 -6.80 -18.03
C ASN A 108 -11.37 -7.83 -18.54
N PHE A 109 -10.70 -8.53 -17.64
CA PHE A 109 -9.68 -9.55 -17.96
C PHE A 109 -8.54 -9.01 -18.83
N LYS A 110 -8.22 -7.74 -18.69
CA LYS A 110 -7.10 -7.13 -19.40
C LYS A 110 -5.78 -7.35 -18.65
N GLY A 111 -4.67 -7.33 -19.41
CA GLY A 111 -3.30 -7.43 -18.90
C GLY A 111 -2.32 -6.84 -19.88
N GLY A 112 -1.07 -6.70 -19.46
CA GLY A 112 0.03 -6.17 -20.25
C GLY A 112 0.30 -4.69 -20.02
N LEU A 113 1.47 -4.25 -20.48
CA LEU A 113 1.93 -2.85 -20.36
C LEU A 113 1.00 -1.86 -21.07
N SER A 114 0.28 -2.30 -22.12
CA SER A 114 -0.68 -1.49 -22.84
C SER A 114 -1.79 -0.93 -21.96
N VAL A 115 -2.18 -1.64 -20.89
CA VAL A 115 -3.18 -1.18 -19.94
C VAL A 115 -2.61 -0.05 -19.06
N LEU A 116 -1.34 -0.14 -18.69
CA LEU A 116 -0.66 0.87 -17.87
C LEU A 116 -0.37 2.16 -18.65
N THR A 117 -0.19 2.08 -19.96
CA THR A 117 0.00 3.22 -20.85
C THR A 117 -1.32 3.71 -21.47
N GLY A 118 -2.41 2.97 -21.26
CA GLY A 118 -3.74 3.30 -21.78
C GLY A 118 -4.54 4.27 -20.90
N LEU A 119 -5.82 4.42 -21.22
CA LEU A 119 -6.74 5.38 -20.58
C LEU A 119 -6.86 5.20 -19.05
N THR A 120 -6.70 3.98 -18.55
CA THR A 120 -6.82 3.65 -17.11
C THR A 120 -5.47 3.64 -16.41
N GLY A 121 -4.36 3.83 -17.12
CA GLY A 121 -3.02 3.69 -16.58
C GLY A 121 -2.72 4.65 -15.42
N GLY A 122 -3.20 5.89 -15.50
CA GLY A 122 -3.04 6.88 -14.43
C GLY A 122 -3.64 6.43 -13.11
N TYR A 123 -4.81 5.79 -13.13
CA TYR A 123 -5.43 5.22 -11.94
C TYR A 123 -4.56 4.13 -11.33
N ILE A 124 -4.12 3.17 -12.16
CA ILE A 124 -3.33 2.02 -11.71
C ILE A 124 -2.00 2.46 -11.08
N ILE A 125 -1.31 3.43 -11.69
CA ILE A 125 -0.04 3.96 -11.20
C ILE A 125 -0.24 4.76 -9.90
N ALA A 126 -1.40 5.38 -9.69
CA ALA A 126 -1.70 6.14 -8.48
C ALA A 126 -2.11 5.25 -7.28
N TRP A 127 -2.51 3.97 -7.48
CA TRP A 127 -2.94 3.09 -6.39
C TRP A 127 -1.91 2.88 -5.28
N PRO A 128 -0.60 2.73 -5.53
CA PRO A 128 0.38 2.69 -4.45
C PRO A 128 0.31 3.93 -3.54
N VAL A 129 0.14 5.13 -4.13
CA VAL A 129 0.01 6.39 -3.37
C VAL A 129 -1.26 6.38 -2.52
N MET A 130 -2.39 5.99 -3.10
CA MET A 130 -3.65 5.83 -2.38
C MET A 130 -3.49 4.83 -1.22
N THR A 131 -2.86 3.69 -1.48
CA THR A 131 -2.63 2.65 -0.46
C THR A 131 -1.76 3.17 0.69
N ILE A 132 -0.74 4.01 0.42
CA ILE A 132 0.05 4.67 1.46
C ILE A 132 -0.85 5.53 2.34
N LEU A 133 -1.63 6.42 1.74
CA LEU A 133 -2.50 7.35 2.46
C LEU A 133 -3.57 6.61 3.28
N CYS A 134 -4.23 5.60 2.70
CA CYS A 134 -5.19 4.75 3.40
C CYS A 134 -4.54 3.94 4.53
N GLY A 135 -3.27 3.54 4.36
CA GLY A 135 -2.53 2.72 5.31
C GLY A 135 -1.90 3.50 6.47
N ILE A 136 -1.84 4.83 6.39
CA ILE A 136 -1.39 5.68 7.49
C ILE A 136 -2.47 5.68 8.57
N GLN A 137 -2.13 5.15 9.74
CA GLN A 137 -3.05 5.13 10.88
C GLN A 137 -2.51 6.00 12.00
N PRO A 138 -3.20 7.08 12.34
CA PRO A 138 -2.84 7.92 13.48
C PRO A 138 -2.88 7.09 14.77
N LYS A 139 -1.88 7.26 15.63
CA LYS A 139 -1.79 6.59 16.94
C LYS A 139 -2.37 7.47 18.05
N THR A 140 -3.53 8.07 17.84
CA THR A 140 -4.19 8.91 18.85
C THR A 140 -5.09 8.04 19.73
N GLN A 141 -5.22 8.38 21.00
CA GLN A 141 -6.11 7.66 21.93
C GLN A 141 -7.59 7.82 21.57
N ASN A 142 -7.94 8.91 20.88
CA ASN A 142 -9.32 9.17 20.47
C ASN A 142 -9.66 8.38 19.20
N VAL A 143 -10.48 7.34 19.36
CA VAL A 143 -10.90 6.43 18.26
C VAL A 143 -11.67 7.18 17.15
N LYS A 144 -12.51 8.17 17.50
CA LYS A 144 -13.26 8.96 16.52
C LYS A 144 -12.32 9.80 15.67
N LEU A 145 -11.37 10.50 16.30
CA LEU A 145 -10.37 11.32 15.58
C LEU A 145 -9.53 10.46 14.63
N ASN A 146 -9.06 9.30 15.07
CA ASN A 146 -8.32 8.37 14.22
C ASN A 146 -9.13 7.91 12.99
N MET A 147 -10.42 7.67 13.17
CA MET A 147 -11.31 7.28 12.08
C MET A 147 -11.48 8.43 11.09
N THR A 148 -11.75 9.63 11.56
CA THR A 148 -11.94 10.82 10.73
C THR A 148 -10.67 11.13 9.92
N VAL A 149 -9.49 11.14 10.55
CA VAL A 149 -8.21 11.38 9.86
C VAL A 149 -7.95 10.30 8.80
N ASN A 150 -8.22 9.04 9.11
CA ASN A 150 -8.02 7.96 8.14
C ASN A 150 -8.97 8.10 6.94
N ILE A 151 -10.23 8.49 7.15
CA ILE A 151 -11.19 8.79 6.06
C ILE A 151 -10.68 9.96 5.20
N ILE A 152 -10.26 11.07 5.83
CA ILE A 152 -9.74 12.25 5.10
C ILE A 152 -8.51 11.85 4.26
N LEU A 153 -7.54 11.14 4.82
CA LEU A 153 -6.36 10.68 4.08
C LEU A 153 -6.75 9.75 2.93
N SER A 154 -7.74 8.88 3.13
CA SER A 154 -8.22 7.99 2.08
C SER A 154 -8.92 8.75 0.94
N LEU A 155 -9.68 9.80 1.27
CA LEU A 155 -10.32 10.67 0.27
C LEU A 155 -9.29 11.52 -0.50
N VAL A 156 -8.23 11.98 0.17
CA VAL A 156 -7.10 12.63 -0.51
C VAL A 156 -6.42 11.64 -1.46
N GLY A 157 -6.22 10.40 -1.03
CA GLY A 157 -5.68 9.33 -1.87
C GLY A 157 -6.56 9.05 -3.09
N LEU A 158 -7.88 9.04 -2.90
CA LEU A 158 -8.84 8.93 -3.99
C LEU A 158 -8.70 10.08 -5.00
N ALA A 159 -8.62 11.33 -4.53
CA ALA A 159 -8.45 12.49 -5.40
C ALA A 159 -7.17 12.41 -6.25
N VAL A 160 -6.08 11.86 -5.69
CA VAL A 160 -4.83 11.59 -6.44
C VAL A 160 -5.06 10.49 -7.49
N CYS A 161 -5.90 9.51 -7.21
CA CYS A 161 -6.20 8.38 -8.10
C CYS A 161 -7.07 8.76 -9.29
N GLU A 162 -7.76 9.89 -9.23
CA GLU A 162 -8.71 10.29 -10.29
C GLU A 162 -8.05 10.55 -11.67
N GLY A 163 -6.91 10.04 -11.97
CA GLY A 163 -6.21 9.92 -13.25
C GLY A 163 -6.73 10.71 -14.47
N ALA A 164 -7.64 11.67 -14.25
CA ALA A 164 -8.33 12.43 -15.29
C ALA A 164 -7.36 13.14 -16.26
N LEU A 165 -6.21 13.58 -15.75
CA LEU A 165 -5.20 14.24 -16.59
C LEU A 165 -4.60 13.28 -17.62
N GLN A 166 -4.27 12.05 -17.23
CA GLN A 166 -3.74 11.06 -18.17
C GLN A 166 -4.82 10.65 -19.19
N TRP A 167 -6.05 10.47 -18.73
CA TRP A 167 -7.16 10.21 -19.65
C TRP A 167 -7.36 11.36 -20.64
N ALA A 168 -7.29 12.62 -20.19
CA ALA A 168 -7.39 13.79 -21.07
C ALA A 168 -6.30 13.80 -22.15
N LEU A 169 -5.06 13.53 -21.75
CA LEU A 169 -3.92 13.51 -22.68
C LEU A 169 -4.02 12.42 -23.73
N LEU A 170 -4.51 11.23 -23.35
CA LEU A 170 -4.62 10.09 -24.26
C LEU A 170 -5.87 10.10 -25.12
N SER A 171 -6.99 10.68 -24.64
CA SER A 171 -8.26 10.70 -25.38
C SER A 171 -8.39 11.89 -26.33
N GLY A 172 -7.52 12.91 -26.21
CA GLY A 172 -7.60 14.13 -27.01
C GLY A 172 -8.85 14.98 -26.77
N ASN A 173 -9.61 14.69 -25.69
CA ASN A 173 -10.82 15.42 -25.32
C ASN A 173 -10.51 16.70 -24.52
N ASP A 174 -11.50 17.58 -24.40
CA ASP A 174 -11.38 18.77 -23.57
C ASP A 174 -11.23 18.38 -22.08
N LEU A 175 -10.19 18.93 -21.45
CA LEU A 175 -9.88 18.70 -20.04
C LEU A 175 -11.06 19.02 -19.11
N ARG A 176 -11.82 20.09 -19.42
CA ARG A 176 -13.00 20.47 -18.63
C ARG A 176 -14.10 19.43 -18.68
N GLY A 177 -14.40 18.90 -19.86
CA GLY A 177 -15.40 17.85 -20.05
C GLY A 177 -15.06 16.59 -19.27
N ILE A 178 -13.79 16.19 -19.26
CA ILE A 178 -13.31 15.02 -18.54
C ILE A 178 -13.39 15.21 -17.02
N ILE A 179 -12.97 16.36 -16.51
CA ILE A 179 -13.08 16.68 -15.08
C ILE A 179 -14.53 16.63 -14.61
N ILE A 180 -15.44 17.25 -15.34
CA ILE A 180 -16.87 17.26 -15.02
C ILE A 180 -17.42 15.82 -15.03
N TYR A 181 -17.08 15.02 -16.04
CA TYR A 181 -17.51 13.64 -16.15
C TYR A 181 -16.97 12.78 -14.99
N SER A 182 -15.67 12.90 -14.68
CA SER A 182 -15.05 12.19 -13.56
C SER A 182 -15.70 12.56 -12.24
N LEU A 183 -15.90 13.84 -11.97
CA LEU A 183 -16.56 14.32 -10.76
C LEU A 183 -18.01 13.84 -10.61
N THR A 184 -18.75 13.70 -11.70
CA THR A 184 -20.16 13.29 -11.64
C THR A 184 -20.35 11.80 -11.65
N ALA A 185 -19.58 11.04 -12.43
CA ALA A 185 -19.77 9.60 -12.63
C ALA A 185 -18.98 8.73 -11.64
N PHE A 186 -17.74 9.12 -11.28
CA PHE A 186 -16.86 8.27 -10.46
C PHE A 186 -16.81 8.72 -9.00
N VAL A 187 -16.60 10.01 -8.74
CA VAL A 187 -16.32 10.52 -7.38
C VAL A 187 -17.42 10.18 -6.36
N PRO A 188 -18.72 10.34 -6.62
CA PRO A 188 -19.73 10.04 -5.62
C PRO A 188 -19.73 8.58 -5.17
N LYS A 189 -19.59 7.66 -6.13
CA LYS A 189 -19.49 6.22 -5.89
C LYS A 189 -18.21 5.90 -5.10
N ASP A 190 -17.07 6.45 -5.51
CA ASP A 190 -15.77 6.14 -4.94
C ASP A 190 -15.58 6.71 -3.53
N ILE A 191 -16.22 7.84 -3.20
CA ILE A 191 -16.31 8.35 -1.83
C ILE A 191 -17.03 7.33 -0.93
N VAL A 192 -18.21 6.84 -1.35
CA VAL A 192 -18.96 5.86 -0.57
C VAL A 192 -18.17 4.58 -0.40
N LEU A 193 -17.57 4.05 -1.46
CA LEU A 193 -16.75 2.84 -1.42
C LEU A 193 -15.50 3.01 -0.54
N THR A 194 -14.84 4.15 -0.60
CA THR A 194 -13.66 4.45 0.24
C THR A 194 -14.03 4.52 1.71
N VAL A 195 -15.13 5.18 2.07
CA VAL A 195 -15.61 5.25 3.46
C VAL A 195 -15.97 3.86 3.99
N LEU A 196 -16.68 3.05 3.18
CA LEU A 196 -16.99 1.65 3.53
C LEU A 196 -15.72 0.82 3.73
N ALA A 197 -14.71 0.98 2.85
CA ALA A 197 -13.43 0.30 2.97
C ALA A 197 -12.71 0.65 4.27
N VAL A 198 -12.73 1.91 4.70
CA VAL A 198 -12.13 2.32 5.98
C VAL A 198 -12.87 1.70 7.17
N ILE A 199 -14.20 1.72 7.16
CA ILE A 199 -15.02 1.16 8.25
C ILE A 199 -14.77 -0.34 8.38
N ILE A 200 -14.93 -1.09 7.28
CA ILE A 200 -14.77 -2.55 7.25
C ILE A 200 -13.30 -2.93 7.53
N GLY A 201 -12.36 -2.27 6.87
CA GLY A 201 -10.93 -2.56 7.01
C GLY A 201 -10.43 -2.39 8.43
N ARG A 202 -10.91 -1.38 9.16
CA ARG A 202 -10.56 -1.18 10.59
C ARG A 202 -11.13 -2.28 11.48
N GLN A 203 -12.33 -2.78 11.19
CA GLN A 203 -12.92 -3.90 11.94
C GLN A 203 -12.13 -5.18 11.69
N VAL A 204 -11.87 -5.51 10.43
CA VAL A 204 -11.08 -6.69 10.03
C VAL A 204 -9.68 -6.63 10.66
N ARG A 205 -9.00 -5.48 10.58
CA ARG A 205 -7.68 -5.31 11.20
C ARG A 205 -7.69 -5.53 12.71
N LYS A 206 -8.72 -5.02 13.43
CA LYS A 206 -8.87 -5.26 14.87
C LYS A 206 -9.03 -6.75 15.19
N MET A 207 -9.83 -7.47 14.40
CA MET A 207 -10.02 -8.91 14.57
C MET A 207 -8.73 -9.68 14.27
N ALA A 208 -8.05 -9.36 13.17
CA ALA A 208 -6.79 -9.99 12.79
C ALA A 208 -5.68 -9.74 13.83
N ALA A 209 -5.62 -8.54 14.41
CA ALA A 209 -4.66 -8.24 15.47
C ALA A 209 -4.93 -9.03 16.75
N LYS A 210 -6.21 -9.27 17.12
CA LYS A 210 -6.58 -10.13 18.26
C LYS A 210 -6.21 -11.58 18.02
N ALA A 211 -6.30 -12.06 16.78
CA ALA A 211 -5.94 -13.42 16.39
C ALA A 211 -4.43 -13.62 16.18
N GLY A 212 -3.57 -12.63 16.47
CA GLY A 212 -2.12 -12.71 16.25
C GLY A 212 -1.71 -12.76 14.78
N GLY A 213 -2.63 -12.41 13.87
CA GLY A 213 -2.47 -12.57 12.42
C GLY A 213 -1.74 -11.42 11.71
N LEU A 214 -1.67 -10.21 12.27
CA LEU A 214 -1.09 -9.02 11.63
C LEU A 214 0.04 -8.41 12.45
#